data_f76f6bb9c7ea4c2be80d1b931e4386be
#
_entry.id   f76f6bb9c7ea4c2be80d1b931e4386be
#
_cell.length_a   1.000
_cell.length_b   1.000
_cell.length_c   1.000
_cell.angle_alpha   90.00
_cell.angle_beta   90.00
_cell.angle_gamma   90.00
#
_symmetry.space_group_name_H-M   'P 1'
#
loop_
_entity.id
_entity.type
_entity.pdbx_description
1 polymer ?
#
loop_
_entity_poly.entity_id
_entity_poly.type
_entity_poly.pdbx_seq_one_letter_code
_entity_poly.pdbx_strand_id
1 'polypeptide(L)'
;MIDAFYSAPADVPARHGALLRFDDYEGDAPPAGVVQRILYTTTDADGRPAVGSGLVITSSDPLPGPRPVVLWNHGTTGVARGCAPSLRDNSATRWAIPALDEVLKRGWIVVAPDYSGQGTAGAFPYLIGQGEARSALDAVRAAAELPQRWLAPDVVVWGHSQGGHAALWTSKIARAYAPELHV
;
A
#
# COMPACT_ATOMS: atom_id res chain seq x y z
N MET A 1 2.90 -18.58 -5.85
CA MET A 1 1.99 -19.24 -4.86
C MET A 1 1.75 -18.26 -3.73
N ILE A 2 0.54 -18.16 -3.16
CA ILE A 2 0.29 -17.29 -2.00
C ILE A 2 0.89 -17.98 -0.78
N ASP A 3 1.87 -17.37 -0.14
CA ASP A 3 2.56 -17.90 1.02
C ASP A 3 1.85 -17.54 2.34
N ALA A 4 2.37 -18.00 3.48
CA ALA A 4 1.81 -17.76 4.79
C ALA A 4 1.83 -16.28 5.22
N PHE A 5 2.64 -15.43 4.55
CA PHE A 5 2.69 -14.00 4.80
C PHE A 5 1.30 -13.35 4.69
N TYR A 6 0.51 -13.76 3.70
CA TYR A 6 -0.80 -13.18 3.39
C TYR A 6 -1.96 -13.71 4.26
N SER A 7 -1.67 -14.57 5.22
CA SER A 7 -2.66 -15.11 6.14
C SER A 7 -2.87 -14.15 7.31
N ALA A 8 -4.12 -13.77 7.56
CA ALA A 8 -4.46 -12.98 8.74
C ALA A 8 -4.07 -13.75 10.03
N PRO A 9 -3.55 -13.07 11.06
CA PRO A 9 -3.39 -13.69 12.38
C PRO A 9 -4.76 -14.02 12.99
N ALA A 10 -4.78 -14.89 14.02
CA ALA A 10 -6.01 -15.26 14.73
C ALA A 10 -6.66 -14.02 15.39
N ASP A 11 -5.84 -13.16 15.98
CA ASP A 11 -6.28 -11.91 16.61
C ASP A 11 -5.92 -10.73 15.71
N VAL A 12 -6.93 -10.20 15.03
CA VAL A 12 -6.80 -9.00 14.18
C VAL A 12 -7.21 -7.77 14.99
N PRO A 13 -6.31 -6.79 15.20
CA PRO A 13 -6.68 -5.57 15.90
C PRO A 13 -7.84 -4.82 15.20
N ALA A 14 -8.74 -4.23 15.99
CA ALA A 14 -9.85 -3.45 15.48
C ALA A 14 -9.40 -2.09 14.90
N ARG A 15 -8.18 -1.63 15.23
CA ARG A 15 -7.62 -0.38 14.72
C ARG A 15 -7.30 -0.51 13.23
N HIS A 16 -7.79 0.41 12.42
CA HIS A 16 -7.49 0.49 11.00
C HIS A 16 -6.03 0.91 10.77
N GLY A 17 -5.39 0.31 9.76
CA GLY A 17 -4.01 0.59 9.42
C GLY A 17 -2.99 0.09 10.44
N ALA A 18 -3.33 -0.89 11.28
CA ALA A 18 -2.35 -1.54 12.15
C ALA A 18 -1.44 -2.44 11.32
N LEU A 19 -0.13 -2.31 11.45
CA LEU A 19 0.85 -3.20 10.86
C LEU A 19 0.78 -4.56 11.56
N LEU A 20 0.48 -5.63 10.83
CA LEU A 20 0.40 -7.00 11.35
C LEU A 20 1.71 -7.76 11.19
N ARG A 21 2.36 -7.58 10.05
CA ARG A 21 3.71 -8.11 9.75
C ARG A 21 4.33 -7.38 8.59
N PHE A 22 5.64 -7.52 8.48
CA PHE A 22 6.41 -7.09 7.30
C PHE A 22 7.58 -8.04 7.10
N ASP A 23 8.05 -8.12 5.88
CA ASP A 23 9.29 -8.81 5.49
C ASP A 23 9.88 -8.17 4.22
N ASP A 24 11.05 -8.63 3.82
CA ASP A 24 11.67 -8.17 2.60
C ASP A 24 10.95 -8.77 1.38
N TYR A 25 10.77 -7.94 0.36
CA TYR A 25 10.19 -8.38 -0.90
C TYR A 25 11.25 -9.11 -1.75
N GLU A 26 10.91 -10.30 -2.22
CA GLU A 26 11.85 -11.16 -2.96
C GLU A 26 11.89 -10.89 -4.47
N GLY A 27 11.03 -10.02 -5.00
CA GLY A 27 11.00 -9.66 -6.42
C GLY A 27 12.01 -8.59 -6.81
N ASP A 28 11.91 -8.11 -8.05
CA ASP A 28 12.78 -7.08 -8.59
C ASP A 28 12.62 -5.77 -7.80
N ALA A 29 13.71 -5.27 -7.27
CA ALA A 29 13.77 -3.98 -6.58
C ALA A 29 14.50 -2.94 -7.44
N PRO A 30 14.19 -1.64 -7.30
CA PRO A 30 14.97 -0.59 -7.95
C PRO A 30 16.39 -0.57 -7.39
N PRO A 31 17.42 -0.28 -8.22
CA PRO A 31 18.83 -0.35 -7.81
C PRO A 31 19.16 0.48 -6.57
N ALA A 32 18.46 1.59 -6.36
CA ALA A 32 18.62 2.48 -5.21
C ALA A 32 17.48 2.33 -4.20
N GLY A 33 16.79 1.20 -4.16
CA GLY A 33 15.61 1.00 -3.33
C GLY A 33 15.68 -0.22 -2.41
N VAL A 34 15.02 -0.11 -1.28
CA VAL A 34 14.68 -1.22 -0.39
C VAL A 34 13.18 -1.41 -0.45
N VAL A 35 12.74 -2.63 -0.67
CA VAL A 35 11.33 -2.97 -0.83
C VAL A 35 10.91 -3.94 0.25
N GLN A 36 9.83 -3.62 0.95
CA GLN A 36 9.25 -4.47 1.97
C GLN A 36 7.79 -4.75 1.67
N ARG A 37 7.37 -5.98 1.93
CA ARG A 37 5.96 -6.34 1.97
C ARG A 37 5.37 -5.94 3.33
N ILE A 38 4.14 -5.48 3.33
CA ILE A 38 3.38 -5.21 4.54
C ILE A 38 2.04 -5.95 4.52
N LEU A 39 1.61 -6.40 5.69
CA LEU A 39 0.27 -6.92 5.95
C LEU A 39 -0.35 -6.04 7.02
N TYR A 40 -1.58 -5.57 6.83
CA TYR A 40 -2.18 -4.57 7.71
C TYR A 40 -3.69 -4.71 7.83
N THR A 41 -4.26 -4.14 8.88
CA THR A 41 -5.70 -4.07 9.08
C THR A 41 -6.34 -2.99 8.25
N THR A 42 -7.51 -3.28 7.70
CA THR A 42 -8.35 -2.32 6.95
C THR A 42 -9.82 -2.72 7.06
N THR A 43 -10.67 -2.13 6.23
CA THR A 43 -12.06 -2.57 6.06
C THR A 43 -12.36 -2.88 4.60
N ASP A 44 -13.29 -3.81 4.40
CA ASP A 44 -13.84 -4.10 3.08
C ASP A 44 -14.75 -2.97 2.57
N ALA A 45 -15.39 -3.19 1.41
CA ALA A 45 -16.32 -2.23 0.81
C ALA A 45 -17.54 -1.90 1.69
N ASP A 46 -17.98 -2.87 2.51
CA ASP A 46 -19.12 -2.73 3.43
C ASP A 46 -18.72 -2.14 4.79
N GLY A 47 -17.42 -1.88 5.00
CA GLY A 47 -16.90 -1.38 6.28
C GLY A 47 -16.65 -2.47 7.33
N ARG A 48 -16.66 -3.75 6.94
CA ARG A 48 -16.34 -4.86 7.84
C ARG A 48 -14.83 -5.01 7.96
N PRO A 49 -14.32 -5.51 9.11
CA PRO A 49 -12.90 -5.77 9.29
C PRO A 49 -12.33 -6.64 8.15
N ALA A 50 -11.21 -6.21 7.61
CA ALA A 50 -10.49 -6.90 6.55
C ALA A 50 -8.97 -6.76 6.75
N VAL A 51 -8.20 -7.51 5.99
CA VAL A 51 -6.75 -7.42 5.95
C VAL A 51 -6.31 -7.08 4.54
N GLY A 52 -5.43 -6.11 4.42
CA GLY A 52 -4.78 -5.73 3.18
C GLY A 52 -3.30 -6.08 3.18
N SER A 53 -2.71 -6.13 2.01
CA SER A 53 -1.27 -6.24 1.80
C SER A 53 -0.78 -5.19 0.82
N GLY A 54 0.53 -5.03 0.70
CA GLY A 54 1.13 -4.10 -0.24
C GLY A 54 2.64 -4.04 -0.11
N LEU A 55 3.24 -3.12 -0.85
CA LEU A 55 4.67 -2.84 -0.85
C LEU A 55 4.96 -1.45 -0.27
N VAL A 56 6.07 -1.35 0.44
CA VAL A 56 6.67 -0.07 0.84
C VAL A 56 8.06 -0.02 0.24
N ILE A 57 8.34 1.03 -0.54
CA ILE A 57 9.60 1.22 -1.26
C ILE A 57 10.26 2.49 -0.75
N THR A 58 11.49 2.37 -0.31
CA THR A 58 12.28 3.48 0.22
C THR A 58 13.64 3.54 -0.47
N SER A 59 14.31 4.69 -0.40
CA SER A 59 15.70 4.77 -0.83
C SER A 59 16.60 3.88 0.03
N SER A 60 17.58 3.21 -0.60
CA SER A 60 18.63 2.48 0.11
C SER A 60 19.61 3.41 0.85
N ASP A 61 19.62 4.70 0.48
CA ASP A 61 20.36 5.76 1.18
C ASP A 61 19.35 6.78 1.73
N PRO A 62 18.75 6.50 2.90
CA PRO A 62 17.68 7.31 3.44
C PRO A 62 18.21 8.65 3.93
N LEU A 63 17.61 9.72 3.43
CA LEU A 63 17.88 11.07 3.94
C LEU A 63 17.29 11.22 5.36
N PRO A 64 17.83 12.08 6.24
CA PRO A 64 17.32 12.28 7.60
C PRO A 64 15.95 12.98 7.63
N GLY A 65 15.11 12.68 8.62
CA GLY A 65 13.84 13.32 8.90
C GLY A 65 12.63 12.73 8.19
N PRO A 66 11.42 13.22 8.48
CA PRO A 66 10.17 12.75 7.88
C PRO A 66 10.13 12.94 6.36
N ARG A 67 9.52 11.98 5.65
CA ARG A 67 9.49 11.92 4.18
C ARG A 67 8.07 11.96 3.66
N PRO A 68 7.80 12.76 2.62
CA PRO A 68 6.54 12.68 1.89
C PRO A 68 6.31 11.28 1.30
N VAL A 69 5.04 10.94 1.18
CA VAL A 69 4.61 9.64 0.67
C VAL A 69 3.98 9.80 -0.71
N VAL A 70 4.37 8.95 -1.63
CA VAL A 70 3.61 8.67 -2.85
C VAL A 70 2.79 7.40 -2.60
N LEU A 71 1.48 7.55 -2.54
CA LEU A 71 0.53 6.45 -2.46
C LEU A 71 0.17 6.02 -3.87
N TRP A 72 0.77 4.93 -4.32
CA TRP A 72 0.57 4.39 -5.67
C TRP A 72 -0.57 3.39 -5.71
N ASN A 73 -1.64 3.73 -6.41
CA ASN A 73 -2.78 2.86 -6.64
C ASN A 73 -2.64 2.18 -8.01
N HIS A 74 -2.46 0.86 -8.00
CA HIS A 74 -2.23 0.08 -9.22
C HIS A 74 -3.50 -0.06 -10.08
N GLY A 75 -3.31 -0.25 -11.37
CA GLY A 75 -4.39 -0.59 -12.30
C GLY A 75 -4.86 -2.04 -12.17
N THR A 76 -5.82 -2.44 -12.97
CA THR A 76 -6.39 -3.79 -12.95
C THR A 76 -5.33 -4.85 -13.22
N THR A 77 -5.15 -5.76 -12.27
CA THR A 77 -4.25 -6.93 -12.34
C THR A 77 -5.01 -8.25 -12.35
N GLY A 78 -6.32 -8.19 -12.14
CA GLY A 78 -7.26 -9.30 -11.99
C GLY A 78 -7.99 -9.23 -10.66
N VAL A 79 -9.02 -10.05 -10.48
CA VAL A 79 -9.89 -10.03 -9.29
C VAL A 79 -9.63 -11.18 -8.31
N ALA A 80 -8.79 -12.13 -8.68
CA ALA A 80 -8.45 -13.26 -7.81
C ALA A 80 -7.37 -12.87 -6.79
N ARG A 81 -7.35 -13.55 -5.65
CA ARG A 81 -6.33 -13.35 -4.61
C ARG A 81 -4.90 -13.39 -5.14
N GLY A 82 -4.60 -14.32 -6.06
CA GLY A 82 -3.28 -14.44 -6.69
C GLY A 82 -2.89 -13.31 -7.64
N CYS A 83 -3.76 -12.33 -7.84
CA CYS A 83 -3.51 -11.18 -8.70
C CYS A 83 -2.87 -9.98 -7.96
N ALA A 84 -2.62 -10.09 -6.66
CA ALA A 84 -1.97 -9.05 -5.88
C ALA A 84 -0.62 -8.65 -6.49
N PRO A 85 -0.37 -7.35 -6.71
CA PRO A 85 0.92 -6.87 -7.19
C PRO A 85 2.10 -7.35 -6.34
N SER A 86 1.99 -7.37 -5.02
CA SER A 86 3.06 -7.80 -4.13
C SER A 86 3.45 -9.28 -4.25
N LEU A 87 2.65 -10.09 -4.96
CA LEU A 87 2.97 -11.48 -5.33
C LEU A 87 3.75 -11.61 -6.64
N ARG A 88 4.04 -10.51 -7.33
CA ARG A 88 4.68 -10.51 -8.65
C ARG A 88 6.07 -9.93 -8.56
N ASP A 89 7.03 -10.52 -9.25
CA ASP A 89 8.44 -10.16 -9.18
C ASP A 89 8.74 -8.72 -9.67
N ASN A 90 7.94 -8.16 -10.54
CA ASN A 90 8.21 -6.88 -11.21
C ASN A 90 7.39 -5.68 -10.69
N SER A 91 6.70 -5.82 -9.56
CA SER A 91 5.77 -4.79 -9.08
C SER A 91 6.44 -3.57 -8.43
N ALA A 92 7.68 -3.70 -7.99
CA ALA A 92 8.47 -2.59 -7.45
C ALA A 92 9.45 -2.01 -8.47
N THR A 93 9.07 -1.95 -9.74
CA THR A 93 9.91 -1.45 -10.82
C THR A 93 9.35 -0.16 -11.41
N ARG A 94 10.20 0.60 -12.13
CA ARG A 94 9.80 1.80 -12.90
C ARG A 94 8.74 1.52 -13.97
N TRP A 95 8.57 0.28 -14.37
CA TRP A 95 7.55 -0.13 -15.33
C TRP A 95 6.17 -0.30 -14.68
N ALA A 96 6.17 -0.70 -13.41
CA ALA A 96 4.95 -0.84 -12.62
C ALA A 96 4.54 0.48 -11.95
N ILE A 97 5.53 1.28 -11.50
CA ILE A 97 5.30 2.54 -10.77
C ILE A 97 5.98 3.68 -11.54
N PRO A 98 5.20 4.57 -12.17
CA PRO A 98 5.74 5.70 -12.92
C PRO A 98 6.65 6.59 -12.06
N ALA A 99 7.75 7.05 -12.64
CA ALA A 99 8.73 7.94 -12.00
C ALA A 99 9.32 7.42 -10.66
N LEU A 100 9.31 6.12 -10.42
CA LEU A 100 9.82 5.52 -9.17
C LEU A 100 11.24 6.00 -8.85
N ASP A 101 12.16 5.98 -9.82
CA ASP A 101 13.55 6.39 -9.62
C ASP A 101 13.65 7.86 -9.16
N GLU A 102 12.80 8.74 -9.72
CA GLU A 102 12.78 10.16 -9.35
C GLU A 102 12.18 10.40 -7.95
N VAL A 103 11.20 9.61 -7.56
CA VAL A 103 10.62 9.62 -6.21
C VAL A 103 11.69 9.22 -5.18
N LEU A 104 12.40 8.12 -5.44
CA LEU A 104 13.45 7.63 -4.54
C LEU A 104 14.66 8.59 -4.45
N LYS A 105 15.07 9.22 -5.55
CA LYS A 105 16.13 10.25 -5.54
C LYS A 105 15.78 11.45 -4.65
N ARG A 106 14.50 11.79 -4.51
CA ARG A 106 14.04 12.84 -3.60
C ARG A 106 13.94 12.36 -2.15
N GLY A 107 14.25 11.09 -1.90
CA GLY A 107 14.09 10.45 -0.60
C GLY A 107 12.64 10.26 -0.17
N TRP A 108 11.68 10.36 -1.08
CA TRP A 108 10.29 10.10 -0.78
C TRP A 108 10.03 8.60 -0.67
N ILE A 109 8.95 8.24 -0.02
CA ILE A 109 8.55 6.85 0.22
C ILE A 109 7.37 6.51 -0.68
N VAL A 110 7.41 5.34 -1.33
CA VAL A 110 6.26 4.82 -2.06
C VAL A 110 5.54 3.78 -1.21
N VAL A 111 4.23 3.93 -1.08
CA VAL A 111 3.32 2.94 -0.50
C VAL A 111 2.39 2.46 -1.60
N ALA A 112 2.41 1.17 -1.89
CA ALA A 112 1.67 0.55 -2.98
C ALA A 112 0.79 -0.58 -2.46
N PRO A 113 -0.49 -0.31 -2.08
CA PRO A 113 -1.42 -1.32 -1.59
C PRO A 113 -1.82 -2.29 -2.70
N ASP A 114 -2.08 -3.55 -2.33
CA ASP A 114 -2.73 -4.54 -3.21
C ASP A 114 -4.27 -4.42 -3.18
N TYR A 115 -4.80 -3.64 -2.25
CA TYR A 115 -6.18 -3.60 -1.76
C TYR A 115 -6.60 -4.87 -0.99
N SER A 116 -7.66 -4.79 -0.19
CA SER A 116 -8.19 -5.95 0.52
C SER A 116 -8.71 -7.01 -0.47
N GLY A 117 -8.56 -8.30 -0.15
CA GLY A 117 -9.00 -9.41 -1.01
C GLY A 117 -8.07 -9.76 -2.17
N GLN A 118 -7.05 -8.96 -2.46
CA GLN A 118 -5.89 -9.37 -3.26
C GLN A 118 -4.75 -9.77 -2.31
N GLY A 119 -4.13 -10.93 -2.55
CA GLY A 119 -3.18 -11.56 -1.63
C GLY A 119 -3.89 -12.16 -0.40
N THR A 120 -4.71 -11.39 0.26
CA THR A 120 -5.42 -11.72 1.50
C THR A 120 -6.79 -12.38 1.25
N ALA A 121 -7.41 -12.90 2.31
CA ALA A 121 -8.78 -13.42 2.25
C ALA A 121 -9.81 -12.29 2.19
N GLY A 122 -10.97 -12.56 1.65
CA GLY A 122 -12.08 -11.63 1.54
C GLY A 122 -12.43 -11.26 0.10
N ALA A 123 -13.41 -10.39 -0.06
CA ALA A 123 -13.83 -9.89 -1.36
C ALA A 123 -12.94 -8.72 -1.80
N PHE A 124 -12.49 -8.76 -3.04
CA PHE A 124 -11.76 -7.65 -3.66
C PHE A 124 -12.75 -6.54 -4.08
N PRO A 125 -12.57 -5.29 -3.61
CA PRO A 125 -13.51 -4.20 -3.88
C PRO A 125 -13.26 -3.57 -5.26
N TYR A 126 -13.23 -4.37 -6.32
CA TYR A 126 -12.97 -3.87 -7.68
C TYR A 126 -13.93 -2.76 -8.09
N LEU A 127 -13.40 -1.56 -8.33
CA LEU A 127 -14.15 -0.33 -8.64
C LEU A 127 -15.22 0.04 -7.59
N ILE A 128 -15.06 -0.42 -6.36
CA ILE A 128 -15.83 0.03 -5.21
C ILE A 128 -14.96 0.99 -4.41
N GLY A 129 -15.06 2.28 -4.74
CA GLY A 129 -14.09 3.30 -4.34
C GLY A 129 -13.86 3.43 -2.84
N GLN A 130 -14.88 3.22 -2.00
CA GLN A 130 -14.69 3.26 -0.55
C GLN A 130 -13.78 2.13 -0.05
N GLY A 131 -13.92 0.92 -0.57
CA GLY A 131 -13.09 -0.22 -0.19
C GLY A 131 -11.65 -0.04 -0.65
N GLU A 132 -11.43 0.38 -1.89
CA GLU A 132 -10.10 0.67 -2.43
C GLU A 132 -9.42 1.80 -1.64
N ALA A 133 -10.12 2.91 -1.41
CA ALA A 133 -9.58 4.09 -0.73
C ALA A 133 -9.24 3.84 0.75
N ARG A 134 -10.08 3.10 1.47
CA ARG A 134 -9.78 2.72 2.86
C ARG A 134 -8.53 1.85 2.93
N SER A 135 -8.46 0.84 2.07
CA SER A 135 -7.28 -0.02 1.98
C SER A 135 -6.00 0.76 1.66
N ALA A 136 -6.09 1.75 0.78
CA ALA A 136 -4.96 2.60 0.40
C ALA A 136 -4.51 3.51 1.56
N LEU A 137 -5.43 4.19 2.24
CA LEU A 137 -5.09 5.06 3.39
C LEU A 137 -4.54 4.26 4.57
N ASP A 138 -5.10 3.08 4.82
CA ASP A 138 -4.64 2.18 5.89
C ASP A 138 -3.26 1.60 5.61
N ALA A 139 -2.89 1.40 4.34
CA ALA A 139 -1.52 1.02 3.97
C ALA A 139 -0.50 2.11 4.36
N VAL A 140 -0.84 3.39 4.23
CA VAL A 140 0.03 4.50 4.65
C VAL A 140 0.20 4.50 6.18
N ARG A 141 -0.89 4.29 6.93
CA ARG A 141 -0.84 4.16 8.39
C ARG A 141 0.07 3.02 8.82
N ALA A 142 -0.08 1.86 8.19
CA ALA A 142 0.76 0.69 8.49
C ALA A 142 2.23 0.92 8.12
N ALA A 143 2.49 1.57 7.00
CA ALA A 143 3.86 1.93 6.60
C ALA A 143 4.54 2.84 7.62
N ALA A 144 3.79 3.71 8.30
CA ALA A 144 4.31 4.58 9.36
C ALA A 144 4.75 3.79 10.62
N GLU A 145 4.30 2.56 10.79
CA GLU A 145 4.71 1.69 11.90
C GLU A 145 5.97 0.86 11.61
N LEU A 146 6.48 0.88 10.37
CA LEU A 146 7.71 0.18 10.03
C LEU A 146 8.90 0.75 10.80
N PRO A 147 9.81 -0.11 11.31
CA PRO A 147 11.01 0.35 11.98
C PRO A 147 11.83 1.30 11.10
N GLN A 148 12.34 2.38 11.68
CA GLN A 148 13.21 3.36 11.01
C GLN A 148 12.59 4.00 9.74
N ARG A 149 11.27 3.99 9.61
CA ARG A 149 10.55 4.67 8.52
C ARG A 149 9.85 5.90 9.10
N TRP A 150 10.30 7.08 8.70
CA TRP A 150 9.72 8.34 9.15
C TRP A 150 8.89 8.92 8.00
N LEU A 151 7.61 8.59 7.98
CA LEU A 151 6.66 9.16 7.04
C LEU A 151 6.22 10.54 7.53
N ALA A 152 6.28 11.53 6.64
CA ALA A 152 5.57 12.77 6.84
C ALA A 152 4.05 12.54 6.64
N PRO A 153 3.19 13.39 7.19
CA PRO A 153 1.76 13.31 6.93
C PRO A 153 1.39 13.67 5.48
N ASP A 154 2.30 14.25 4.73
CA ASP A 154 2.07 14.71 3.35
C ASP A 154 2.05 13.52 2.38
N VAL A 155 0.90 13.29 1.74
CA VAL A 155 0.64 12.17 0.85
C VAL A 155 0.20 12.66 -0.52
N VAL A 156 0.97 12.31 -1.54
CA VAL A 156 0.58 12.50 -2.95
C VAL A 156 -0.02 11.19 -3.47
N VAL A 157 -1.26 11.24 -3.92
CA VAL A 157 -1.96 10.05 -4.39
C VAL A 157 -1.86 9.94 -5.90
N TRP A 158 -1.28 8.85 -6.38
CA TRP A 158 -1.17 8.50 -7.79
C TRP A 158 -1.98 7.25 -8.10
N GLY A 159 -2.38 7.10 -9.35
CA GLY A 159 -3.06 5.89 -9.78
C GLY A 159 -3.25 5.82 -11.29
N HIS A 160 -3.32 4.60 -11.80
CA HIS A 160 -3.55 4.32 -13.22
C HIS A 160 -4.80 3.45 -13.40
N SER A 161 -5.66 3.77 -14.37
CA SER A 161 -6.86 2.99 -14.69
C SER A 161 -7.76 2.80 -13.46
N GLN A 162 -8.02 1.56 -13.00
CA GLN A 162 -8.67 1.27 -11.70
C GLN A 162 -8.01 2.07 -10.56
N GLY A 163 -6.68 2.14 -10.53
CA GLY A 163 -5.96 2.91 -9.54
C GLY A 163 -6.21 4.43 -9.63
N GLY A 164 -6.51 4.96 -10.82
CA GLY A 164 -6.97 6.35 -10.98
C GLY A 164 -8.32 6.57 -10.30
N HIS A 165 -9.26 5.63 -10.44
CA HIS A 165 -10.51 5.63 -9.70
C HIS A 165 -10.25 5.55 -8.18
N ALA A 166 -9.41 4.63 -7.73
CA ALA A 166 -9.02 4.51 -6.32
C ALA A 166 -8.39 5.80 -5.78
N ALA A 167 -7.51 6.45 -6.55
CA ALA A 167 -6.86 7.71 -6.17
C ALA A 167 -7.87 8.85 -5.96
N LEU A 168 -8.85 9.01 -6.86
CA LEU A 168 -9.91 10.01 -6.70
C LEU A 168 -10.77 9.74 -5.46
N TRP A 169 -11.11 8.48 -5.19
CA TRP A 169 -11.86 8.10 -3.99
C TRP A 169 -11.03 8.29 -2.72
N THR A 170 -9.72 7.97 -2.76
CA THR A 170 -8.80 8.22 -1.66
C THR A 170 -8.80 9.69 -1.28
N SER A 171 -8.61 10.59 -2.23
CA SER A 171 -8.66 12.04 -2.00
C SER A 171 -10.02 12.50 -1.48
N LYS A 172 -11.11 11.93 -1.98
CA LYS A 172 -12.48 12.26 -1.57
C LYS A 172 -12.75 11.94 -0.10
N ILE A 173 -12.28 10.78 0.40
CA ILE A 173 -12.60 10.33 1.76
C ILE A 173 -11.52 10.66 2.79
N ALA A 174 -10.31 11.00 2.38
CA ALA A 174 -9.14 11.16 3.25
C ALA A 174 -9.42 12.05 4.46
N ARG A 175 -9.98 13.25 4.23
CA ARG A 175 -10.25 14.20 5.32
C ARG A 175 -11.14 13.63 6.44
N ALA A 176 -12.09 12.76 6.10
CA ALA A 176 -13.01 12.17 7.06
C ALA A 176 -12.48 10.86 7.66
N TYR A 177 -11.76 10.06 6.86
CA TYR A 177 -11.31 8.73 7.23
C TYR A 177 -9.91 8.72 7.86
N ALA A 178 -9.01 9.55 7.37
CA ALA A 178 -7.62 9.65 7.80
C ALA A 178 -7.21 11.12 7.97
N PRO A 179 -7.83 11.87 8.91
CA PRO A 179 -7.60 13.31 9.07
C PRO A 179 -6.16 13.66 9.47
N GLU A 180 -5.38 12.71 9.93
CA GLU A 180 -3.95 12.83 10.23
C GLU A 180 -3.06 12.85 8.99
N LEU A 181 -3.58 12.46 7.82
CA LEU A 181 -2.87 12.47 6.54
C LEU A 181 -3.28 13.70 5.72
N HIS A 182 -2.29 14.39 5.17
CA HIS A 182 -2.48 15.55 4.28
C HIS A 182 -2.47 15.07 2.82
N VAL A 183 -3.63 14.67 2.32
CA VAL A 183 -3.83 14.13 0.97
C VAL A 183 -4.22 15.21 -0.01
#